data_e0957527a1c2454b9eacc477d6e22635
#
_entry.id   e0957527a1c2454b9eacc477d6e22635
#
_cell.length_a   1.000
_cell.length_b   1.000
_cell.length_c   1.000
_cell.angle_alpha   90.00
_cell.angle_beta   90.00
_cell.angle_gamma   90.00
#
_symmetry.space_group_name_H-M   'P 1'
#
loop_
_entity.id
_entity.type
_entity.pdbx_description
1 polymer ?
#
loop_
_entity_poly.entity_id
_entity_poly.type
_entity_poly.pdbx_seq_one_letter_code
_entity_poly.pdbx_strand_id
1 'polypeptide(L)'
;MSMNRRNDIDIAKGFALFLVVLGHVVTMHHTIFRWIYAFHMPAFFFLSGMTFRPEKYPSCLDYIKKRGRTLILPYFAITLTALAVCTIRPYYHQAISEYGWKHILKWIFYYGQPQQIYTGQLWFLPALFFAGLYALVWLRIFDRKHIVTRCYALTALMLAGTCIRFADPLIPVMERHPWKLDSALCAAVFLIAGYYTNRTKLLEKMMPYTGFLIPFFVVLSFFFGPKLSEYVNLCDCRYTAPPYYFGAAFSGIFALLLTAKLASLPAISN
;
A
#
# COMPACT_ATOMS: atom_id res chain seq x y z
N MET A 1 -27.68 -11.39 -9.45
CA MET A 1 -26.41 -11.53 -10.15
C MET A 1 -25.31 -11.82 -9.14
N SER A 2 -24.88 -13.07 -9.03
CA SER A 2 -23.72 -13.44 -8.19
C SER A 2 -22.50 -12.72 -8.76
N MET A 3 -21.89 -11.85 -7.98
CA MET A 3 -20.60 -11.26 -8.34
C MET A 3 -19.61 -12.43 -8.43
N ASN A 4 -19.15 -12.73 -9.65
CA ASN A 4 -18.15 -13.78 -9.86
C ASN A 4 -16.92 -13.42 -9.00
N ARG A 5 -16.72 -14.16 -7.92
CA ARG A 5 -15.63 -13.93 -6.95
C ARG A 5 -14.30 -14.09 -7.65
N ARG A 6 -13.42 -13.10 -7.56
CA ARG A 6 -12.09 -13.09 -8.17
C ARG A 6 -11.11 -13.87 -7.29
N ASN A 7 -11.11 -15.20 -7.43
CA ASN A 7 -10.24 -16.09 -6.64
C ASN A 7 -8.76 -15.71 -6.78
N ASP A 8 -8.32 -15.28 -7.95
CA ASP A 8 -6.96 -14.81 -8.20
C ASP A 8 -6.55 -13.63 -7.29
N ILE A 9 -7.45 -12.68 -7.08
CA ILE A 9 -7.20 -11.53 -6.19
C ILE A 9 -7.21 -11.97 -4.72
N ASP A 10 -8.10 -12.86 -4.33
CA ASP A 10 -8.18 -13.35 -2.96
C ASP A 10 -6.94 -14.17 -2.58
N ILE A 11 -6.43 -15.01 -3.50
CA ILE A 11 -5.17 -15.74 -3.34
C ILE A 11 -3.99 -14.77 -3.25
N ALA A 12 -3.94 -13.74 -4.11
CA ALA A 12 -2.88 -12.72 -4.07
C ALA A 12 -2.86 -11.97 -2.74
N LYS A 13 -4.03 -11.62 -2.18
CA LYS A 13 -4.14 -11.02 -0.85
C LYS A 13 -3.64 -11.95 0.25
N GLY A 14 -3.95 -13.25 0.16
CA GLY A 14 -3.46 -14.27 1.08
C GLY A 14 -1.93 -14.35 1.07
N PHE A 15 -1.31 -14.42 -0.09
CA PHE A 15 0.15 -14.39 -0.22
C PHE A 15 0.76 -13.09 0.30
N ALA A 16 0.15 -11.94 -0.02
CA ALA A 16 0.63 -10.65 0.49
C ALA A 16 0.54 -10.59 2.01
N LEU A 17 -0.55 -11.10 2.62
CA LEU A 17 -0.70 -11.18 4.07
C LEU A 17 0.34 -12.11 4.71
N PHE A 18 0.61 -13.27 4.10
CA PHE A 18 1.67 -14.16 4.56
C PHE A 18 3.03 -13.44 4.58
N LEU A 19 3.34 -12.66 3.53
CA LEU A 19 4.57 -11.87 3.49
C LEU A 19 4.61 -10.76 4.56
N VAL A 20 3.47 -10.17 4.92
CA VAL A 20 3.39 -9.23 6.07
C VAL A 20 3.82 -9.94 7.35
N VAL A 21 3.23 -11.11 7.65
CA VAL A 21 3.58 -11.88 8.86
C VAL A 21 5.05 -12.28 8.83
N LEU A 22 5.54 -12.81 7.72
CA LEU A 22 6.94 -13.19 7.56
C LEU A 22 7.88 -11.99 7.75
N GLY A 23 7.54 -10.83 7.21
CA GLY A 23 8.30 -9.60 7.39
C GLY A 23 8.39 -9.11 8.83
N HIS A 24 7.41 -9.44 9.67
CA HIS A 24 7.47 -9.13 11.10
C HIS A 24 8.26 -10.16 11.94
N VAL A 25 8.52 -11.33 11.40
CA VAL A 25 9.31 -12.39 12.06
C VAL A 25 10.79 -12.32 11.69
N VAL A 26 11.09 -11.92 10.45
CA VAL A 26 12.48 -11.81 9.96
C VAL A 26 13.14 -10.54 10.48
N THR A 27 14.40 -10.63 10.89
CA THR A 27 15.17 -9.49 11.41
C THR A 27 15.42 -8.42 10.36
N MET A 28 15.38 -7.14 10.76
CA MET A 28 15.48 -5.98 9.86
C MET A 28 16.73 -5.93 8.98
N HIS A 29 17.84 -6.53 9.41
CA HIS A 29 19.10 -6.53 8.64
C HIS A 29 19.18 -7.63 7.59
N HIS A 30 18.20 -8.54 7.56
CA HIS A 30 18.21 -9.64 6.61
C HIS A 30 17.78 -9.19 5.20
N THR A 31 18.45 -9.70 4.17
CA THR A 31 18.15 -9.39 2.77
C THR A 31 16.69 -9.70 2.40
N ILE A 32 16.14 -10.81 2.95
CA ILE A 32 14.74 -11.20 2.75
C ILE A 32 13.78 -10.17 3.32
N PHE A 33 14.10 -9.58 4.49
CA PHE A 33 13.30 -8.50 5.08
C PHE A 33 13.20 -7.31 4.11
N ARG A 34 14.34 -6.80 3.61
CA ARG A 34 14.37 -5.68 2.66
C ARG A 34 13.60 -5.99 1.38
N TRP A 35 13.75 -7.20 0.88
CA TRP A 35 13.02 -7.65 -0.30
C TRP A 35 11.51 -7.68 -0.07
N ILE A 36 11.01 -8.26 1.04
CA ILE A 36 9.59 -8.27 1.40
C ILE A 36 9.06 -6.85 1.54
N TYR A 37 9.75 -6.00 2.29
CA TYR A 37 9.32 -4.63 2.58
C TYR A 37 9.29 -3.73 1.33
N ALA A 38 10.02 -4.07 0.29
CA ALA A 38 9.97 -3.35 -0.97
C ALA A 38 8.61 -3.45 -1.67
N PHE A 39 7.86 -4.56 -1.53
CA PHE A 39 6.67 -4.76 -2.35
C PHE A 39 5.40 -5.23 -1.60
N HIS A 40 5.49 -5.78 -0.39
CA HIS A 40 4.30 -6.34 0.28
C HIS A 40 3.20 -5.30 0.53
N MET A 41 3.55 -4.10 1.03
CA MET A 41 2.57 -3.03 1.21
C MET A 41 2.12 -2.41 -0.13
N PRO A 42 3.02 -2.07 -1.06
CA PRO A 42 2.63 -1.72 -2.43
C PRO A 42 1.65 -2.70 -3.08
N ALA A 43 1.80 -4.01 -2.85
CA ALA A 43 0.89 -5.03 -3.39
C ALA A 43 -0.56 -4.84 -2.91
N PHE A 44 -0.79 -4.49 -1.66
CA PHE A 44 -2.15 -4.23 -1.17
C PHE A 44 -2.79 -3.00 -1.82
N PHE A 45 -2.04 -1.92 -2.05
CA PHE A 45 -2.54 -0.77 -2.79
C PHE A 45 -2.82 -1.11 -4.25
N PHE A 46 -1.95 -1.88 -4.88
CA PHE A 46 -2.14 -2.35 -6.25
C PHE A 46 -3.38 -3.24 -6.38
N LEU A 47 -3.56 -4.23 -5.50
CA LEU A 47 -4.73 -5.11 -5.45
C LEU A 47 -6.03 -4.32 -5.18
N SER A 48 -5.95 -3.29 -4.34
CA SER A 48 -7.08 -2.36 -4.13
C SER A 48 -7.41 -1.61 -5.42
N GLY A 49 -6.40 -1.23 -6.20
CA GLY A 49 -6.56 -0.64 -7.53
C GLY A 49 -7.23 -1.59 -8.53
N MET A 50 -6.84 -2.86 -8.56
CA MET A 50 -7.47 -3.86 -9.45
C MET A 50 -8.96 -4.04 -9.19
N THR A 51 -9.42 -3.73 -7.99
CA THR A 51 -10.84 -3.78 -7.61
C THR A 51 -11.51 -2.41 -7.55
N PHE A 52 -10.76 -1.35 -7.83
CA PHE A 52 -11.25 0.02 -7.77
C PHE A 52 -12.23 0.30 -8.90
N ARG A 53 -13.37 0.88 -8.55
CA ARG A 53 -14.45 1.22 -9.49
C ARG A 53 -14.81 2.70 -9.32
N PRO A 54 -14.16 3.61 -10.07
CA PRO A 54 -14.40 5.05 -9.97
C PRO A 54 -15.85 5.42 -10.28
N GLU A 55 -16.54 4.62 -11.12
CA GLU A 55 -17.95 4.84 -11.52
C GLU A 55 -18.91 4.78 -10.31
N LYS A 56 -18.53 4.10 -9.23
CA LYS A 56 -19.32 4.05 -7.98
C LYS A 56 -19.32 5.37 -7.20
N TYR A 57 -18.49 6.31 -7.60
CA TYR A 57 -18.29 7.58 -6.92
C TYR A 57 -18.54 8.76 -7.87
N PRO A 58 -19.81 9.22 -8.03
CA PRO A 58 -20.13 10.36 -8.91
C PRO A 58 -19.37 11.64 -8.52
N SER A 59 -19.15 11.87 -7.22
CA SER A 59 -18.37 12.99 -6.68
C SER A 59 -17.26 12.53 -5.72
N CYS A 60 -16.29 13.41 -5.44
CA CYS A 60 -15.31 13.15 -4.38
C CYS A 60 -15.99 13.05 -3.02
N LEU A 61 -17.08 13.78 -2.79
CA LEU A 61 -17.85 13.71 -1.56
C LEU A 61 -18.51 12.33 -1.38
N ASP A 62 -19.02 11.71 -2.46
CA ASP A 62 -19.56 10.35 -2.41
C ASP A 62 -18.47 9.32 -2.04
N TYR A 63 -17.26 9.52 -2.59
CA TYR A 63 -16.11 8.71 -2.19
C TYR A 63 -15.81 8.87 -0.70
N ILE A 64 -15.68 10.10 -0.22
CA ILE A 64 -15.39 10.42 1.18
C ILE A 64 -16.42 9.77 2.10
N LYS A 65 -17.72 9.94 1.81
CA LYS A 65 -18.81 9.35 2.61
C LYS A 65 -18.77 7.82 2.62
N LYS A 66 -18.65 7.18 1.45
CA LYS A 66 -18.69 5.72 1.33
C LYS A 66 -17.41 5.08 1.89
N ARG A 67 -16.23 5.59 1.51
CA ARG A 67 -14.95 5.03 1.95
C ARG A 67 -14.60 5.43 3.36
N GLY A 68 -15.04 6.59 3.84
CA GLY A 68 -14.92 6.99 5.24
C GLY A 68 -15.58 5.98 6.18
N ARG A 69 -16.79 5.51 5.85
CA ARG A 69 -17.47 4.47 6.63
C ARG A 69 -16.73 3.13 6.64
N THR A 70 -16.03 2.78 5.56
CA THR A 70 -15.39 1.46 5.41
C THR A 70 -13.90 1.45 5.81
N LEU A 71 -13.25 2.58 5.90
CA LEU A 71 -11.82 2.69 6.24
C LEU A 71 -11.57 3.55 7.49
N ILE A 72 -12.15 4.74 7.54
CA ILE A 72 -11.87 5.69 8.62
C ILE A 72 -12.65 5.34 9.89
N LEU A 73 -13.92 4.94 9.76
CA LEU A 73 -14.70 4.50 10.92
C LEU A 73 -14.09 3.27 11.61
N PRO A 74 -13.71 2.17 10.89
CA PRO A 74 -13.00 1.05 11.52
C PRO A 74 -11.65 1.44 12.12
N TYR A 75 -10.91 2.34 11.48
CA TYR A 75 -9.66 2.87 12.04
C TYR A 75 -9.89 3.44 13.45
N PHE A 76 -10.85 4.35 13.61
CA PHE A 76 -11.18 4.91 14.91
C PHE A 76 -11.75 3.88 15.89
N ALA A 77 -12.66 3.00 15.43
CA ALA A 77 -13.24 1.99 16.28
C ALA A 77 -12.17 1.09 16.91
N ILE A 78 -11.26 0.55 16.10
CA ILE A 78 -10.19 -0.33 16.58
C ILE A 78 -9.20 0.45 17.45
N THR A 79 -8.80 1.66 17.04
CA THR A 79 -7.82 2.47 17.77
C THR A 79 -8.37 2.91 19.14
N LEU A 80 -9.62 3.35 19.22
CA LEU A 80 -10.22 3.78 20.49
C LEU A 80 -10.47 2.57 21.42
N THR A 81 -10.82 1.41 20.87
CA THR A 81 -10.90 0.17 21.65
C THR A 81 -9.52 -0.22 22.20
N ALA A 82 -8.47 -0.17 21.38
CA ALA A 82 -7.11 -0.44 21.84
C ALA A 82 -6.66 0.56 22.92
N LEU A 83 -6.98 1.84 22.73
CA LEU A 83 -6.70 2.87 23.74
C LEU A 83 -7.40 2.56 25.06
N ALA A 84 -8.69 2.21 25.03
CA ALA A 84 -9.44 1.83 26.24
C ALA A 84 -8.80 0.59 26.93
N VAL A 85 -8.39 -0.42 26.17
CA VAL A 85 -7.68 -1.59 26.73
C VAL A 85 -6.36 -1.18 27.37
N CYS A 86 -5.58 -0.32 26.72
CA CYS A 86 -4.32 0.19 27.25
C CYS A 86 -4.50 1.00 28.55
N THR A 87 -5.64 1.70 28.73
CA THR A 87 -5.92 2.46 29.95
C THR A 87 -6.36 1.57 31.11
N ILE A 88 -7.08 0.48 30.84
CA ILE A 88 -7.65 -0.40 31.88
C ILE A 88 -6.61 -1.46 32.34
N ARG A 89 -5.73 -1.92 31.46
CA ARG A 89 -4.76 -2.98 31.75
C ARG A 89 -3.43 -2.42 32.26
N PRO A 90 -3.00 -2.66 33.51
CA PRO A 90 -1.74 -2.14 34.07
C PRO A 90 -0.51 -2.45 33.21
N TYR A 91 -0.46 -3.64 32.60
CA TYR A 91 0.64 -4.05 31.71
C TYR A 91 0.84 -3.13 30.50
N TYR A 92 -0.24 -2.53 29.95
CA TYR A 92 -0.19 -1.62 28.82
C TYR A 92 -0.14 -0.14 29.22
N HIS A 93 -0.21 0.16 30.50
CA HIS A 93 -0.21 1.53 31.02
C HIS A 93 1.13 2.26 30.78
N GLN A 94 2.19 1.50 30.53
CA GLN A 94 3.54 2.04 30.28
C GLN A 94 3.58 3.03 29.13
N ALA A 95 2.87 2.76 28.00
CA ALA A 95 2.83 3.66 26.86
C ALA A 95 2.23 5.02 27.22
N ILE A 96 1.18 5.05 28.06
CA ILE A 96 0.53 6.29 28.50
C ILE A 96 1.42 7.06 29.46
N SER A 97 2.11 6.37 30.39
CA SER A 97 3.03 7.00 31.35
C SER A 97 4.29 7.54 30.67
N GLU A 98 4.77 6.86 29.62
CA GLU A 98 6.00 7.22 28.91
C GLU A 98 5.77 8.40 27.94
N TYR A 99 4.70 8.36 27.16
CA TYR A 99 4.48 9.33 26.08
C TYR A 99 3.48 10.44 26.44
N GLY A 100 2.60 10.22 27.40
CA GLY A 100 1.55 11.14 27.80
C GLY A 100 0.38 11.23 26.81
N TRP A 101 -0.78 11.65 27.34
CA TRP A 101 -2.04 11.68 26.58
C TRP A 101 -2.01 12.56 25.34
N LYS A 102 -1.38 13.74 25.42
CA LYS A 102 -1.30 14.67 24.27
C LYS A 102 -0.60 14.01 23.10
N HIS A 103 0.47 13.28 23.36
CA HIS A 103 1.24 12.59 22.32
C HIS A 103 0.44 11.46 21.68
N ILE A 104 -0.20 10.63 22.50
CA ILE A 104 -1.04 9.52 22.01
C ILE A 104 -2.19 10.04 21.14
N LEU A 105 -2.91 11.07 21.62
CA LEU A 105 -4.00 11.68 20.84
C LEU A 105 -3.49 12.29 19.54
N LYS A 106 -2.31 12.93 19.53
CA LYS A 106 -1.69 13.44 18.31
C LYS A 106 -1.39 12.31 17.31
N TRP A 107 -0.93 11.15 17.78
CA TRP A 107 -0.69 10.00 16.91
C TRP A 107 -1.98 9.40 16.35
N ILE A 108 -3.06 9.39 17.10
CA ILE A 108 -4.37 8.91 16.67
C ILE A 108 -5.02 9.89 15.69
N PHE A 109 -5.16 11.15 16.09
CA PHE A 109 -6.01 12.11 15.38
C PHE A 109 -5.26 12.94 14.31
N TYR A 110 -3.95 13.01 14.38
CA TYR A 110 -3.16 13.81 13.44
C TYR A 110 -2.29 12.93 12.54
N TYR A 111 -1.46 12.06 13.11
CA TYR A 111 -0.55 11.26 12.28
C TYR A 111 -1.20 10.03 11.61
N GLY A 112 -2.30 9.53 12.15
CA GLY A 112 -2.96 8.33 11.60
C GLY A 112 -2.14 7.04 11.78
N GLN A 113 -1.24 6.99 12.78
CA GLN A 113 -0.36 5.85 13.05
C GLN A 113 -0.14 5.65 14.55
N PRO A 114 -1.09 5.10 15.29
CA PRO A 114 -1.03 4.97 16.75
C PRO A 114 -0.13 3.81 17.19
N GLN A 115 1.19 3.95 16.99
CA GLN A 115 2.18 2.92 17.35
C GLN A 115 2.23 2.65 18.86
N GLN A 116 2.05 3.69 19.68
CA GLN A 116 2.19 3.64 21.13
C GLN A 116 1.15 2.78 21.83
N ILE A 117 0.04 2.51 21.15
CA ILE A 117 -1.04 1.64 21.64
C ILE A 117 -1.15 0.35 20.82
N TYR A 118 -0.03 -0.13 20.30
CA TYR A 118 0.08 -1.41 19.56
C TYR A 118 -0.79 -1.54 18.31
N THR A 119 -1.29 -0.44 17.77
CA THR A 119 -2.13 -0.40 16.56
C THR A 119 -1.47 0.36 15.41
N GLY A 120 -0.14 0.41 15.41
CA GLY A 120 0.64 1.11 14.38
C GLY A 120 0.35 0.66 12.95
N GLN A 121 0.00 -0.61 12.76
CA GLN A 121 -0.33 -1.21 11.46
C GLN A 121 -1.59 -0.60 10.82
N LEU A 122 -2.45 0.02 11.62
CA LEU A 122 -3.67 0.68 11.12
C LEU A 122 -3.39 1.92 10.25
N TRP A 123 -2.14 2.40 10.17
CA TRP A 123 -1.74 3.47 9.25
C TRP A 123 -2.18 3.20 7.80
N PHE A 124 -2.30 1.92 7.44
CA PHE A 124 -2.72 1.51 6.11
C PHE A 124 -4.14 1.98 5.75
N LEU A 125 -5.06 2.05 6.73
CA LEU A 125 -6.44 2.45 6.47
C LEU A 125 -6.57 3.91 6.03
N PRO A 126 -6.03 4.92 6.77
CA PRO A 126 -6.03 6.29 6.30
C PRO A 126 -5.18 6.47 5.02
N ALA A 127 -4.04 5.80 4.89
CA ALA A 127 -3.25 5.85 3.67
C ALA A 127 -4.04 5.31 2.45
N LEU A 128 -4.77 4.20 2.59
CA LEU A 128 -5.61 3.66 1.52
C LEU A 128 -6.79 4.58 1.18
N PHE A 129 -7.36 5.24 2.18
CA PHE A 129 -8.43 6.21 1.97
C PHE A 129 -7.93 7.38 1.10
N PHE A 130 -6.82 7.99 1.45
CA PHE A 130 -6.29 9.12 0.67
C PHE A 130 -5.68 8.69 -0.66
N ALA A 131 -5.00 7.54 -0.73
CA ALA A 131 -4.50 6.99 -2.00
C ALA A 131 -5.64 6.76 -3.01
N GLY A 132 -6.78 6.26 -2.55
CA GLY A 132 -7.95 6.10 -3.40
C GLY A 132 -8.61 7.42 -3.81
N LEU A 133 -8.56 8.45 -2.95
CA LEU A 133 -9.02 9.80 -3.31
C LEU A 133 -8.12 10.43 -4.37
N TYR A 134 -6.79 10.34 -4.20
CA TYR A 134 -5.82 10.81 -5.20
C TYR A 134 -6.00 10.07 -6.53
N ALA A 135 -6.17 8.76 -6.50
CA ALA A 135 -6.42 7.97 -7.70
C ALA A 135 -7.75 8.36 -8.38
N LEU A 136 -8.82 8.62 -7.62
CA LEU A 136 -10.09 9.07 -8.18
C LEU A 136 -9.95 10.41 -8.90
N VAL A 137 -9.27 11.37 -8.27
CA VAL A 137 -9.00 12.69 -8.88
C VAL A 137 -8.13 12.53 -10.12
N TRP A 138 -7.05 11.76 -10.02
CA TRP A 138 -6.14 11.49 -11.13
C TRP A 138 -6.87 10.86 -12.33
N LEU A 139 -7.68 9.83 -12.09
CA LEU A 139 -8.46 9.17 -13.15
C LEU A 139 -9.45 10.13 -13.81
N ARG A 140 -10.10 11.01 -13.07
CA ARG A 140 -11.01 12.01 -13.66
C ARG A 140 -10.31 12.97 -14.60
N ILE A 141 -9.07 13.34 -14.28
CA ILE A 141 -8.30 14.31 -15.08
C ILE A 141 -7.65 13.62 -16.29
N PHE A 142 -7.05 12.45 -16.09
CA PHE A 142 -6.13 11.85 -17.05
C PHE A 142 -6.66 10.61 -17.78
N ASP A 143 -7.75 9.96 -17.33
CA ASP A 143 -8.20 8.70 -17.92
C ASP A 143 -8.56 8.80 -19.41
N ARG A 144 -9.07 9.96 -19.83
CA ARG A 144 -9.41 10.24 -21.24
C ARG A 144 -8.26 10.84 -22.05
N LYS A 145 -7.12 11.11 -21.44
CA LYS A 145 -5.94 11.67 -22.12
C LYS A 145 -5.16 10.59 -22.86
N HIS A 146 -4.33 11.02 -23.81
CA HIS A 146 -3.43 10.13 -24.53
C HIS A 146 -2.51 9.35 -23.57
N ILE A 147 -2.08 8.13 -23.97
CA ILE A 147 -1.27 7.26 -23.10
C ILE A 147 0.02 7.95 -22.63
N VAL A 148 0.67 8.71 -23.49
CA VAL A 148 1.91 9.45 -23.17
C VAL A 148 1.65 10.47 -22.06
N THR A 149 0.55 11.24 -22.13
CA THR A 149 0.18 12.20 -21.09
C THR A 149 -0.08 11.49 -19.75
N ARG A 150 -0.74 10.33 -19.79
CA ARG A 150 -0.97 9.51 -18.59
C ARG A 150 0.35 9.02 -17.97
N CYS A 151 1.29 8.57 -18.80
CA CYS A 151 2.61 8.16 -18.34
C CYS A 151 3.37 9.32 -17.67
N TYR A 152 3.42 10.49 -18.30
CA TYR A 152 4.04 11.68 -17.70
C TYR A 152 3.38 12.08 -16.38
N ALA A 153 2.05 12.10 -16.32
CA ALA A 153 1.32 12.44 -15.10
C ALA A 153 1.58 11.41 -13.97
N LEU A 154 1.69 10.12 -14.31
CA LEU A 154 2.01 9.08 -13.33
C LEU A 154 3.46 9.20 -12.85
N THR A 155 4.40 9.47 -13.75
CA THR A 155 5.81 9.72 -13.39
C THR A 155 5.93 10.96 -12.51
N ALA A 156 5.21 12.05 -12.82
CA ALA A 156 5.17 13.25 -11.98
C ALA A 156 4.62 12.94 -10.57
N LEU A 157 3.58 12.12 -10.48
CA LEU A 157 3.03 11.67 -9.19
C LEU A 157 4.05 10.80 -8.40
N MET A 158 4.78 9.92 -9.09
CA MET A 158 5.88 9.14 -8.48
C MET A 158 6.95 10.07 -7.93
N LEU A 159 7.40 11.04 -8.73
CA LEU A 159 8.41 12.00 -8.31
C LEU A 159 7.91 12.85 -7.14
N ALA A 160 6.69 13.37 -7.19
CA ALA A 160 6.10 14.12 -6.10
C ALA A 160 6.07 13.31 -4.79
N GLY A 161 5.61 12.05 -4.83
CA GLY A 161 5.59 11.17 -3.66
C GLY A 161 6.98 10.88 -3.09
N THR A 162 8.02 10.86 -3.94
CA THR A 162 9.41 10.65 -3.49
C THR A 162 10.08 11.93 -3.00
N CYS A 163 9.77 13.07 -3.62
CA CYS A 163 10.36 14.37 -3.24
C CYS A 163 9.89 14.87 -1.88
N ILE A 164 8.73 14.45 -1.40
CA ILE A 164 8.21 14.84 -0.07
C ILE A 164 9.24 14.55 1.02
N ARG A 165 9.94 13.42 0.95
CA ARG A 165 10.98 13.10 1.93
C ARG A 165 12.17 14.07 1.91
N PHE A 166 12.54 14.57 0.72
CA PHE A 166 13.66 15.53 0.61
C PHE A 166 13.29 16.93 1.13
N ALA A 167 11.99 17.19 1.30
CA ALA A 167 11.50 18.41 1.91
C ALA A 167 11.54 18.39 3.46
N ASP A 168 11.63 17.20 4.08
CA ASP A 168 11.67 17.05 5.54
C ASP A 168 12.76 17.91 6.23
N PRO A 169 14.01 18.03 5.72
CA PRO A 169 15.02 18.90 6.31
C PRO A 169 14.71 20.39 6.18
N LEU A 170 13.89 20.76 5.18
CA LEU A 170 13.51 22.16 4.91
C LEU A 170 12.29 22.61 5.72
N ILE A 171 11.54 21.67 6.29
CA ILE A 171 10.31 21.93 7.04
C ILE A 171 10.41 21.20 8.40
N PRO A 172 11.19 21.74 9.37
CA PRO A 172 11.44 21.09 10.66
C PRO A 172 10.18 20.85 11.51
N VAL A 173 9.07 21.50 11.16
CA VAL A 173 7.79 21.37 11.87
C VAL A 173 6.98 20.15 11.43
N MET A 174 7.35 19.52 10.32
CA MET A 174 6.61 18.41 9.73
C MET A 174 7.36 17.10 9.93
N GLU A 175 7.63 16.73 11.16
CA GLU A 175 8.19 15.40 11.46
C GLU A 175 7.38 14.25 10.80
N ARG A 176 6.08 14.50 10.53
CA ARG A 176 5.18 13.60 9.79
C ARG A 176 3.97 14.35 9.26
N HIS A 177 3.58 14.05 8.03
CA HIS A 177 2.38 14.63 7.42
C HIS A 177 1.09 14.07 8.06
N PRO A 178 0.03 14.89 8.19
CA PRO A 178 -1.23 14.45 8.77
C PRO A 178 -1.81 13.30 7.96
N TRP A 179 -2.41 12.33 8.67
CA TRP A 179 -3.18 11.25 8.06
C TRP A 179 -2.47 10.43 6.99
N LYS A 180 -1.14 10.37 7.02
CA LYS A 180 -0.36 9.64 6.00
C LYS A 180 -0.60 10.14 4.57
N LEU A 181 -0.85 11.42 4.38
CA LEU A 181 -1.05 12.03 3.07
C LEU A 181 0.16 11.85 2.15
N ASP A 182 1.35 11.91 2.71
CA ASP A 182 2.64 11.66 2.06
C ASP A 182 2.74 10.22 1.52
N SER A 183 2.57 9.25 2.40
CA SER A 183 2.57 7.82 2.05
C SER A 183 1.47 7.48 1.04
N ALA A 184 0.29 8.11 1.20
CA ALA A 184 -0.85 7.94 0.32
C ALA A 184 -0.57 8.42 -1.11
N LEU A 185 0.25 9.46 -1.28
CA LEU A 185 0.60 9.97 -2.61
C LEU A 185 1.43 8.94 -3.39
N CYS A 186 2.43 8.34 -2.75
CA CYS A 186 3.20 7.24 -3.34
C CYS A 186 2.33 5.99 -3.56
N ALA A 187 1.48 5.66 -2.58
CA ALA A 187 0.56 4.52 -2.66
C ALA A 187 -0.46 4.66 -3.80
N ALA A 188 -0.88 5.88 -4.14
CA ALA A 188 -1.78 6.14 -5.26
C ALA A 188 -1.21 5.68 -6.61
N VAL A 189 0.11 5.72 -6.78
CA VAL A 189 0.79 5.22 -7.99
C VAL A 189 0.49 3.72 -8.18
N PHE A 190 0.64 2.94 -7.13
CA PHE A 190 0.36 1.49 -7.18
C PHE A 190 -1.12 1.21 -7.38
N LEU A 191 -2.00 2.00 -6.76
CA LEU A 191 -3.44 1.87 -6.94
C LEU A 191 -3.87 2.18 -8.38
N ILE A 192 -3.35 3.25 -8.99
CA ILE A 192 -3.61 3.61 -10.39
C ILE A 192 -3.07 2.53 -11.33
N ALA A 193 -1.86 2.03 -11.09
CA ALA A 193 -1.26 0.95 -11.87
C ALA A 193 -2.12 -0.34 -11.80
N GLY A 194 -2.60 -0.70 -10.60
CA GLY A 194 -3.51 -1.82 -10.41
C GLY A 194 -4.84 -1.66 -11.17
N TYR A 195 -5.41 -0.45 -11.14
CA TYR A 195 -6.62 -0.15 -11.91
C TYR A 195 -6.42 -0.37 -13.41
N TYR A 196 -5.33 0.15 -14.00
CA TYR A 196 -5.05 -0.06 -15.41
C TYR A 196 -4.69 -1.50 -15.74
N THR A 197 -3.96 -2.20 -14.89
CA THR A 197 -3.65 -3.62 -15.07
C THR A 197 -4.92 -4.45 -15.21
N ASN A 198 -5.91 -4.20 -14.36
CA ASN A 198 -7.21 -4.87 -14.45
C ASN A 198 -8.00 -4.45 -15.69
N ARG A 199 -8.06 -3.15 -15.99
CA ARG A 199 -8.81 -2.60 -17.11
C ARG A 199 -8.30 -3.07 -18.48
N THR A 200 -6.98 -3.19 -18.62
CA THR A 200 -6.35 -3.66 -19.87
C THR A 200 -6.27 -5.19 -19.98
N LYS A 201 -6.72 -5.90 -18.94
CA LYS A 201 -6.57 -7.36 -18.81
C LYS A 201 -5.12 -7.81 -18.99
N LEU A 202 -4.18 -7.03 -18.42
CA LEU A 202 -2.75 -7.26 -18.62
C LEU A 202 -2.33 -8.63 -18.11
N LEU A 203 -2.84 -9.07 -16.96
CA LEU A 203 -2.49 -10.37 -16.40
C LEU A 203 -2.95 -11.53 -17.32
N GLU A 204 -4.11 -11.40 -17.96
CA GLU A 204 -4.59 -12.38 -18.92
C GLU A 204 -3.66 -12.50 -20.14
N LYS A 205 -3.15 -11.36 -20.61
CA LYS A 205 -2.19 -11.32 -21.74
C LYS A 205 -0.82 -11.92 -21.37
N MET A 206 -0.44 -11.84 -20.10
CA MET A 206 0.82 -12.36 -19.60
C MET A 206 0.77 -13.87 -19.27
N MET A 207 -0.42 -14.44 -19.10
CA MET A 207 -0.60 -15.85 -18.71
C MET A 207 0.15 -16.87 -19.61
N PRO A 208 0.17 -16.75 -20.94
CA PRO A 208 0.89 -17.70 -21.79
C PRO A 208 2.40 -17.76 -21.53
N TYR A 209 2.95 -16.70 -20.91
CA TYR A 209 4.38 -16.54 -20.66
C TYR A 209 4.76 -16.71 -19.19
N THR A 210 3.86 -17.23 -18.34
CA THR A 210 4.09 -17.31 -16.87
C THR A 210 5.32 -18.14 -16.51
N GLY A 211 5.62 -19.20 -17.26
CA GLY A 211 6.83 -20.02 -17.03
C GLY A 211 8.13 -19.23 -17.10
N PHE A 212 8.18 -18.20 -17.94
CA PHE A 212 9.33 -17.28 -18.03
C PHE A 212 9.16 -16.04 -17.13
N LEU A 213 7.97 -15.44 -17.11
CA LEU A 213 7.74 -14.16 -16.45
C LEU A 213 7.81 -14.24 -14.92
N ILE A 214 7.35 -15.34 -14.31
CA ILE A 214 7.42 -15.50 -12.85
C ILE A 214 8.88 -15.50 -12.38
N PRO A 215 9.76 -16.41 -12.86
CA PRO A 215 11.17 -16.40 -12.46
C PRO A 215 11.87 -15.09 -12.82
N PHE A 216 11.57 -14.51 -13.99
CA PHE A 216 12.12 -13.22 -14.40
C PHE A 216 11.79 -12.12 -13.38
N PHE A 217 10.52 -11.97 -12.98
CA PHE A 217 10.12 -10.94 -12.01
C PHE A 217 10.63 -11.24 -10.60
N VAL A 218 10.72 -12.50 -10.19
CA VAL A 218 11.35 -12.86 -8.91
C VAL A 218 12.81 -12.44 -8.91
N VAL A 219 13.60 -12.81 -9.92
CA VAL A 219 15.00 -12.45 -10.05
C VAL A 219 15.16 -10.91 -10.08
N LEU A 220 14.33 -10.22 -10.85
CA LEU A 220 14.38 -8.77 -10.97
C LEU A 220 14.06 -8.07 -9.65
N SER A 221 13.08 -8.56 -8.88
CA SER A 221 12.74 -8.03 -7.56
C SER A 221 13.87 -8.26 -6.55
N PHE A 222 14.53 -9.42 -6.60
CA PHE A 222 15.72 -9.69 -5.81
C PHE A 222 16.94 -8.88 -6.25
N PHE A 223 17.06 -8.56 -7.53
CA PHE A 223 18.15 -7.71 -8.03
C PHE A 223 18.03 -6.27 -7.51
N PHE A 224 16.81 -5.73 -7.45
CA PHE A 224 16.58 -4.37 -6.99
C PHE A 224 16.46 -4.27 -5.45
N GLY A 225 15.84 -5.24 -4.79
CA GLY A 225 15.53 -5.21 -3.36
C GLY A 225 16.78 -5.02 -2.47
N PRO A 226 17.85 -5.81 -2.61
CA PRO A 226 19.06 -5.66 -1.81
C PRO A 226 19.85 -4.36 -2.04
N LYS A 227 19.68 -3.73 -3.21
CA LYS A 227 20.28 -2.40 -3.52
C LYS A 227 19.61 -1.26 -2.77
N LEU A 228 18.47 -1.52 -2.15
CA LEU A 228 17.87 -0.63 -1.19
C LEU A 228 18.72 -0.70 0.09
N SER A 229 19.63 0.26 0.24
CA SER A 229 20.71 0.25 1.24
C SER A 229 20.23 0.36 2.68
N GLU A 230 18.97 0.71 2.89
CA GLU A 230 18.39 0.96 4.20
C GLU A 230 16.98 0.34 4.32
N TYR A 231 16.42 0.48 5.51
CA TYR A 231 15.05 0.15 5.86
C TYR A 231 14.06 0.85 4.94
N VAL A 232 13.48 0.08 4.02
CA VAL A 232 12.41 0.56 3.14
C VAL A 232 11.09 0.47 3.88
N ASN A 233 10.40 1.59 4.01
CA ASN A 233 9.10 1.63 4.65
C ASN A 233 8.18 2.64 3.96
N LEU A 234 7.15 2.15 3.31
CA LEU A 234 6.15 3.00 2.66
C LEU A 234 5.38 3.85 3.68
N CYS A 235 5.19 3.34 4.90
CA CYS A 235 4.50 4.05 5.97
C CYS A 235 5.19 5.38 6.33
N ASP A 236 6.52 5.39 6.33
CA ASP A 236 7.33 6.54 6.72
C ASP A 236 7.98 7.23 5.51
N CYS A 237 7.50 6.93 4.31
CA CYS A 237 8.06 7.42 3.03
C CYS A 237 9.58 7.16 2.91
N ARG A 238 10.09 6.10 3.58
CA ARG A 238 11.49 5.72 3.52
C ARG A 238 11.72 4.80 2.33
N TYR A 239 12.08 5.37 1.21
CA TYR A 239 12.54 4.65 0.04
C TYR A 239 13.77 5.35 -0.52
N THR A 240 14.93 4.79 -0.20
CA THR A 240 16.20 5.21 -0.80
C THR A 240 16.22 4.79 -2.26
N ALA A 241 16.76 5.64 -3.12
CA ALA A 241 16.88 5.38 -4.56
C ALA A 241 15.55 4.96 -5.23
N PRO A 242 14.63 5.92 -5.51
CA PRO A 242 13.30 5.67 -6.04
C PRO A 242 13.23 4.69 -7.23
N PRO A 243 14.14 4.72 -8.23
CA PRO A 243 14.09 3.77 -9.34
C PRO A 243 14.22 2.31 -8.88
N TYR A 244 15.09 2.04 -7.92
CA TYR A 244 15.26 0.68 -7.37
C TYR A 244 14.05 0.25 -6.54
N TYR A 245 13.48 1.18 -5.77
CA TYR A 245 12.26 0.92 -4.99
C TYR A 245 11.08 0.53 -5.89
N PHE A 246 10.76 1.34 -6.88
CA PHE A 246 9.64 1.05 -7.79
C PHE A 246 9.94 -0.19 -8.65
N GLY A 247 11.20 -0.39 -9.07
CA GLY A 247 11.62 -1.60 -9.77
C GLY A 247 11.39 -2.87 -8.95
N ALA A 248 11.83 -2.89 -7.69
CA ALA A 248 11.60 -4.00 -6.76
C ALA A 248 10.10 -4.21 -6.48
N ALA A 249 9.36 -3.11 -6.22
CA ALA A 249 7.95 -3.16 -5.89
C ALA A 249 7.12 -3.73 -7.05
N PHE A 250 7.23 -3.18 -8.25
CA PHE A 250 6.45 -3.68 -9.39
C PHE A 250 6.83 -5.10 -9.78
N SER A 251 8.12 -5.44 -9.77
CA SER A 251 8.57 -6.80 -10.08
C SER A 251 8.02 -7.80 -9.06
N GLY A 252 8.11 -7.51 -7.75
CA GLY A 252 7.54 -8.37 -6.71
C GLY A 252 6.02 -8.50 -6.80
N ILE A 253 5.31 -7.41 -7.13
CA ILE A 253 3.86 -7.41 -7.35
C ILE A 253 3.48 -8.30 -8.54
N PHE A 254 4.14 -8.16 -9.69
CA PHE A 254 3.83 -8.98 -10.87
C PHE A 254 4.17 -10.46 -10.65
N ALA A 255 5.28 -10.78 -9.98
CA ALA A 255 5.59 -12.15 -9.58
C ALA A 255 4.46 -12.75 -8.72
N LEU A 256 4.03 -12.03 -7.68
CA LEU A 256 2.95 -12.44 -6.78
C LEU A 256 1.61 -12.61 -7.52
N LEU A 257 1.25 -11.68 -8.39
CA LEU A 257 -0.02 -11.71 -9.12
C LEU A 257 -0.08 -12.85 -10.14
N LEU A 258 1.00 -13.08 -10.89
CA LEU A 258 1.05 -14.16 -11.86
C LEU A 258 1.02 -15.53 -11.17
N THR A 259 1.74 -15.68 -10.04
CA THR A 259 1.68 -16.90 -9.21
C THR A 259 0.27 -17.12 -8.66
N ALA A 260 -0.38 -16.10 -8.13
CA ALA A 260 -1.74 -16.20 -7.62
C ALA A 260 -2.76 -16.53 -8.72
N LYS A 261 -2.60 -15.94 -9.90
CA LYS A 261 -3.42 -16.21 -11.06
C LYS A 261 -3.26 -17.66 -11.54
N LEU A 262 -2.03 -18.16 -11.60
CA LEU A 262 -1.74 -19.53 -11.94
C LEU A 262 -2.35 -20.51 -10.92
N ALA A 263 -2.20 -20.21 -9.63
CA ALA A 263 -2.78 -21.00 -8.54
C ALA A 263 -4.33 -20.97 -8.51
N SER A 264 -4.95 -19.99 -9.15
CA SER A 264 -6.42 -19.88 -9.24
C SER A 264 -7.03 -20.70 -10.38
N LEU A 265 -6.21 -21.26 -11.27
CA LEU A 265 -6.68 -22.14 -12.33
C LEU A 265 -7.14 -23.46 -11.71
N PRO A 266 -8.23 -24.09 -12.22
CA PRO A 266 -8.60 -25.42 -11.80
C PRO A 266 -7.45 -26.39 -12.08
N ALA A 267 -7.13 -27.23 -11.09
CA ALA A 267 -6.21 -28.34 -11.35
C ALA A 267 -6.74 -29.14 -12.55
N ILE A 268 -5.91 -29.31 -13.57
CA ILE A 268 -6.25 -30.20 -14.67
C ILE A 268 -6.34 -31.60 -14.04
N SER A 269 -7.58 -32.06 -13.80
CA SER A 269 -7.81 -33.46 -13.40
C SER A 269 -7.38 -34.33 -14.59
N ASN A 270 -6.19 -34.93 -14.47
CA ASN A 270 -5.80 -36.01 -15.34
C ASN A 270 -6.71 -37.21 -15.17
#